data_6135beb2da922750475eb4412040744c
#
_entry.id   6135beb2da922750475eb4412040744c
#
_cell.length_a   1.000
_cell.length_b   1.000
_cell.length_c   1.000
_cell.angle_alpha   90.00
_cell.angle_beta   90.00
_cell.angle_gamma   90.00
#
_symmetry.space_group_name_H-M   'P 1'
#
loop_
_entity.id
_entity.type
_entity.pdbx_description
1 polymer ?
#
loop_
_entity_poly.entity_id
_entity_poly.type
_entity_poly.pdbx_seq_one_letter_code
_entity_poly.pdbx_strand_id
1 'polypeptide(L)'
;MNSFGGTWDDEKCFNKEFEWNIHLDDIGYINLFKATADYITPICHPEQFVDLGGGMGGYSLAMRDKGISVRYYDQNKFHYEYYIDRVLNTIAYNCDFTQEKIKGDLVASIEVFEHIPDTKLVPFLKDLQCNYFHFSSTPYESRLDKEWGHINIKNKHQWIDLFQTCGFRYERDLILPTPWSMLFSK
;
A
#
# COMPACT_ATOMS: atom_id res chain seq x y z
N MET A 1 -15.74 11.89 -8.39
CA MET A 1 -14.40 12.48 -8.16
C MET A 1 -13.89 11.86 -6.87
N ASN A 2 -12.74 11.23 -6.93
CA ASN A 2 -12.15 10.69 -5.71
C ASN A 2 -11.72 11.83 -4.76
N SER A 3 -11.51 11.50 -3.48
CA SER A 3 -11.15 12.48 -2.44
C SER A 3 -9.81 13.18 -2.67
N PHE A 4 -9.01 12.75 -3.65
CA PHE A 4 -7.68 13.31 -3.98
C PHE A 4 -7.70 14.28 -5.17
N GLY A 5 -8.87 14.48 -5.83
CA GLY A 5 -9.03 15.47 -6.91
C GLY A 5 -8.64 14.99 -8.31
N GLY A 6 -8.31 13.72 -8.48
CA GLY A 6 -8.04 13.11 -9.79
C GLY A 6 -9.32 12.76 -10.56
N THR A 7 -9.18 12.45 -11.85
CA THR A 7 -10.26 11.91 -12.71
C THR A 7 -10.44 10.40 -12.53
N TRP A 8 -9.93 9.85 -11.45
CA TRP A 8 -9.96 8.44 -11.11
C TRP A 8 -11.41 7.97 -10.90
N ASP A 9 -11.78 6.91 -11.58
CA ASP A 9 -13.06 6.22 -11.45
C ASP A 9 -12.82 4.91 -10.70
N ASP A 10 -13.31 4.82 -9.46
CA ASP A 10 -13.07 3.69 -8.56
C ASP A 10 -13.54 2.35 -9.13
N GLU A 11 -14.70 2.32 -9.80
CA GLU A 11 -15.23 1.11 -10.44
C GLU A 11 -14.39 0.70 -11.65
N LYS A 12 -14.01 1.66 -12.46
CA LYS A 12 -13.16 1.41 -13.64
C LYS A 12 -11.80 0.87 -13.24
N CYS A 13 -11.20 1.41 -12.17
CA CYS A 13 -9.95 0.91 -11.64
C CYS A 13 -10.06 -0.55 -11.18
N PHE A 14 -11.04 -0.83 -10.34
CA PHE A 14 -11.31 -2.17 -9.83
C PHE A 14 -11.50 -3.18 -10.97
N ASN A 15 -12.29 -2.86 -11.98
CA ASN A 15 -12.52 -3.74 -13.14
C ASN A 15 -11.24 -3.98 -13.94
N LYS A 16 -10.40 -2.94 -14.10
CA LYS A 16 -9.13 -3.03 -14.83
C LYS A 16 -8.11 -3.92 -14.09
N GLU A 17 -8.06 -3.86 -12.76
CA GLU A 17 -7.24 -4.76 -11.96
C GLU A 17 -7.67 -6.22 -12.13
N PHE A 18 -8.98 -6.48 -12.17
CA PHE A 18 -9.50 -7.81 -12.49
C PHE A 18 -9.08 -8.30 -13.88
N GLU A 19 -9.18 -7.46 -14.91
CA GLU A 19 -8.73 -7.78 -16.27
C GLU A 19 -7.23 -8.11 -16.32
N TRP A 20 -6.43 -7.55 -15.40
CA TRP A 20 -5.00 -7.76 -15.33
C TRP A 20 -4.58 -8.86 -14.35
N ASN A 21 -5.52 -9.66 -13.87
CA ASN A 21 -5.31 -10.72 -12.88
C ASN A 21 -4.70 -10.23 -11.55
N ILE A 22 -5.01 -8.98 -11.18
CA ILE A 22 -4.66 -8.40 -9.88
C ILE A 22 -5.84 -8.62 -8.93
N HIS A 23 -6.05 -9.86 -8.47
CA HIS A 23 -7.16 -10.21 -7.56
C HIS A 23 -6.92 -11.55 -6.85
N LEU A 24 -7.70 -11.83 -5.79
CA LEU A 24 -7.52 -13.02 -4.94
C LEU A 24 -7.96 -14.35 -5.57
N ASP A 25 -8.52 -14.35 -6.77
CA ASP A 25 -8.81 -15.56 -7.52
C ASP A 25 -7.66 -15.93 -8.48
N ASP A 26 -6.62 -15.05 -8.61
CA ASP A 26 -5.41 -15.32 -9.39
C ASP A 26 -4.29 -15.86 -8.49
N ILE A 27 -3.79 -17.04 -8.84
CA ILE A 27 -2.74 -17.72 -8.06
C ILE A 27 -1.38 -17.00 -8.14
N GLY A 28 -1.09 -16.30 -9.25
CA GLY A 28 0.13 -15.52 -9.43
C GLY A 28 0.15 -14.33 -8.47
N TYR A 29 -0.97 -13.60 -8.39
CA TYR A 29 -1.15 -12.49 -7.47
C TYR A 29 -1.02 -12.94 -6.00
N ILE A 30 -1.71 -14.02 -5.62
CA ILE A 30 -1.60 -14.59 -4.27
C ILE A 30 -0.14 -14.99 -3.96
N ASN A 31 0.53 -15.70 -4.86
CA ASN A 31 1.88 -16.17 -4.64
C ASN A 31 2.90 -15.02 -4.55
N LEU A 32 2.71 -13.94 -5.29
CA LEU A 32 3.54 -12.74 -5.19
C LEU A 32 3.51 -12.18 -3.75
N PHE A 33 2.32 -12.01 -3.17
CA PHE A 33 2.21 -11.47 -1.82
C PHE A 33 2.57 -12.47 -0.73
N LYS A 34 2.39 -13.78 -0.95
CA LYS A 34 2.95 -14.81 -0.05
C LYS A 34 4.48 -14.73 -0.02
N ALA A 35 5.13 -14.66 -1.18
CA ALA A 35 6.59 -14.49 -1.26
C ALA A 35 7.06 -13.17 -0.62
N THR A 36 6.28 -12.08 -0.81
CA THR A 36 6.56 -10.79 -0.16
C THR A 36 6.48 -10.90 1.37
N ALA A 37 5.43 -11.53 1.89
CA ALA A 37 5.25 -11.75 3.32
C ALA A 37 6.33 -12.69 3.90
N ASP A 38 6.70 -13.76 3.17
CA ASP A 38 7.80 -14.66 3.56
C ASP A 38 9.15 -13.95 3.63
N TYR A 39 9.37 -12.99 2.74
CA TYR A 39 10.61 -12.22 2.68
C TYR A 39 10.69 -11.15 3.79
N ILE A 40 9.60 -10.41 4.05
CA ILE A 40 9.62 -9.26 4.97
C ILE A 40 9.45 -9.64 6.44
N THR A 41 8.68 -10.68 6.76
CA THR A 41 8.38 -11.03 8.15
C THR A 41 9.63 -11.41 8.96
N PRO A 42 10.64 -12.13 8.44
CA PRO A 42 11.88 -12.40 9.17
C PRO A 42 12.76 -11.16 9.40
N ILE A 43 12.50 -10.07 8.67
CA ILE A 43 13.26 -8.81 8.81
C ILE A 43 12.61 -7.93 9.86
N CYS A 44 11.28 -7.81 9.81
CA CYS A 44 10.52 -6.83 10.62
C CYS A 44 9.89 -7.44 11.87
N HIS A 45 9.70 -8.76 11.93
CA HIS A 45 9.03 -9.50 13.03
C HIS A 45 7.72 -8.84 13.52
N PRO A 46 6.77 -8.49 12.62
CA PRO A 46 5.59 -7.75 13.01
C PRO A 46 4.57 -8.65 13.71
N GLU A 47 3.96 -8.13 14.79
CA GLU A 47 2.72 -8.68 15.38
C GLU A 47 1.48 -7.99 14.81
N GLN A 48 1.65 -6.73 14.38
CA GLN A 48 0.61 -5.90 13.78
C GLN A 48 1.05 -5.37 12.41
N PHE A 49 0.28 -5.70 11.39
CA PHE A 49 0.45 -5.22 10.02
C PHE A 49 -0.67 -4.26 9.64
N VAL A 50 -0.31 -3.17 8.98
CA VAL A 50 -1.26 -2.19 8.44
C VAL A 50 -1.04 -2.06 6.93
N ASP A 51 -2.09 -2.29 6.16
CA ASP A 51 -2.13 -2.21 4.71
C ASP A 51 -2.84 -0.93 4.29
N LEU A 52 -2.10 0.04 3.76
CA LEU A 52 -2.60 1.35 3.35
C LEU A 52 -2.84 1.37 1.84
N GLY A 53 -4.09 1.51 1.44
CA GLY A 53 -4.51 1.35 0.05
C GLY A 53 -4.36 -0.10 -0.39
N GLY A 54 -4.84 -1.05 0.43
CA GLY A 54 -4.56 -2.48 0.24
C GLY A 54 -5.18 -3.11 -1.02
N GLY A 55 -5.97 -2.36 -1.81
CA GLY A 55 -6.53 -2.82 -3.07
C GLY A 55 -7.28 -4.15 -2.94
N MET A 56 -6.97 -5.11 -3.77
CA MET A 56 -7.58 -6.46 -3.75
C MET A 56 -7.17 -7.32 -2.53
N GLY A 57 -6.31 -6.82 -1.63
CA GLY A 57 -6.03 -7.44 -0.33
C GLY A 57 -5.01 -8.57 -0.32
N GLY A 58 -4.22 -8.75 -1.38
CA GLY A 58 -3.24 -9.84 -1.46
C GLY A 58 -2.22 -9.83 -0.34
N TYR A 59 -1.70 -8.65 0.03
CA TYR A 59 -0.72 -8.51 1.09
C TYR A 59 -1.36 -8.76 2.47
N SER A 60 -2.52 -8.18 2.70
CA SER A 60 -3.32 -8.42 3.91
C SER A 60 -3.64 -9.90 4.12
N LEU A 61 -4.05 -10.62 3.06
CA LEU A 61 -4.29 -12.06 3.08
C LEU A 61 -3.01 -12.82 3.49
N ALA A 62 -1.89 -12.52 2.86
CA ALA A 62 -0.61 -13.20 3.12
C ALA A 62 -0.12 -12.98 4.56
N MET A 63 -0.28 -11.79 5.11
CA MET A 63 0.09 -11.48 6.50
C MET A 63 -0.84 -12.16 7.51
N ARG A 64 -2.16 -12.14 7.27
CA ARG A 64 -3.13 -12.85 8.09
C ARG A 64 -2.84 -14.35 8.15
N ASP A 65 -2.50 -14.96 7.02
CA ASP A 65 -2.20 -16.41 6.93
C ASP A 65 -0.94 -16.80 7.71
N LYS A 66 -0.09 -15.82 8.05
CA LYS A 66 1.04 -15.99 8.98
C LYS A 66 0.66 -15.78 10.46
N GLY A 67 -0.60 -15.53 10.75
CA GLY A 67 -1.08 -15.27 12.11
C GLY A 67 -0.81 -13.84 12.61
N ILE A 68 -0.46 -12.93 11.72
CA ILE A 68 -0.22 -11.52 12.05
C ILE A 68 -1.57 -10.79 12.10
N SER A 69 -1.76 -9.93 13.11
CA SER A 69 -2.94 -9.07 13.19
C SER A 69 -2.95 -8.04 12.08
N VAL A 70 -4.00 -7.97 11.27
CA VAL A 70 -4.08 -7.13 10.07
C VAL A 70 -5.13 -6.05 10.22
N ARG A 71 -4.76 -4.81 9.87
CA ARG A 71 -5.67 -3.70 9.60
C ARG A 71 -5.50 -3.24 8.16
N TYR A 72 -6.60 -3.28 7.43
CA TYR A 72 -6.69 -2.90 6.02
C TYR A 72 -7.40 -1.55 5.89
N TYR A 73 -6.87 -0.67 5.06
CA TYR A 73 -7.45 0.64 4.75
C TYR A 73 -7.51 0.82 3.24
N ASP A 74 -8.68 1.13 2.71
CA ASP A 74 -8.84 1.53 1.33
C ASP A 74 -10.03 2.50 1.19
N GLN A 75 -9.87 3.55 0.40
CA GLN A 75 -10.96 4.48 0.14
C GLN A 75 -11.85 4.04 -1.01
N ASN A 76 -11.34 3.19 -1.92
CA ASN A 76 -12.12 2.62 -3.01
C ASN A 76 -13.12 1.59 -2.45
N LYS A 77 -14.42 1.93 -2.57
CA LYS A 77 -15.50 1.11 -2.03
C LYS A 77 -15.52 -0.30 -2.64
N PHE A 78 -15.21 -0.45 -3.94
CA PHE A 78 -15.21 -1.75 -4.62
C PHE A 78 -14.10 -2.65 -4.09
N HIS A 79 -12.90 -2.12 -3.83
CA HIS A 79 -11.81 -2.85 -3.17
C HIS A 79 -12.22 -3.28 -1.77
N TYR A 80 -12.76 -2.36 -0.98
CA TYR A 80 -13.20 -2.64 0.38
C TYR A 80 -14.26 -3.75 0.42
N GLU A 81 -15.32 -3.67 -0.40
CA GLU A 81 -16.38 -4.67 -0.46
C GLU A 81 -15.83 -6.03 -0.92
N TYR A 82 -14.98 -6.05 -1.94
CA TYR A 82 -14.29 -7.26 -2.40
C TYR A 82 -13.43 -7.90 -1.31
N TYR A 83 -12.68 -7.06 -0.57
CA TYR A 83 -11.80 -7.50 0.50
C TYR A 83 -12.55 -8.13 1.66
N ILE A 84 -13.57 -7.48 2.20
CA ILE A 84 -14.32 -7.99 3.37
C ILE A 84 -15.07 -9.30 3.09
N ASP A 85 -15.45 -9.53 1.85
CA ASP A 85 -16.09 -10.78 1.43
C ASP A 85 -15.13 -11.97 1.39
N ARG A 86 -13.83 -11.74 1.25
CA ARG A 86 -12.82 -12.78 1.00
C ARG A 86 -11.78 -12.92 2.10
N VAL A 87 -11.42 -11.84 2.77
CA VAL A 87 -10.35 -11.84 3.78
C VAL A 87 -10.96 -11.72 5.18
N LEU A 88 -11.29 -12.87 5.77
CA LEU A 88 -11.87 -12.93 7.10
C LEU A 88 -10.81 -12.77 8.20
N ASN A 89 -11.27 -12.46 9.43
CA ASN A 89 -10.43 -12.32 10.63
C ASN A 89 -9.40 -11.16 10.54
N THR A 90 -9.78 -10.08 9.86
CA THR A 90 -9.03 -8.83 9.80
C THR A 90 -9.95 -7.67 10.17
N ILE A 91 -9.36 -6.49 10.41
CA ILE A 91 -10.11 -5.25 10.63
C ILE A 91 -9.95 -4.40 9.38
N ALA A 92 -11.06 -4.02 8.75
CA ALA A 92 -11.06 -3.25 7.51
C ALA A 92 -11.79 -1.92 7.65
N TYR A 93 -11.27 -0.89 6.99
CA TYR A 93 -11.81 0.46 6.98
C TYR A 93 -11.93 0.97 5.54
N ASN A 94 -13.13 1.44 5.17
CA ASN A 94 -13.34 2.16 3.91
C ASN A 94 -13.23 3.67 4.16
N CYS A 95 -12.03 4.21 4.07
CA CYS A 95 -11.76 5.62 4.36
C CYS A 95 -10.48 6.15 3.70
N ASP A 96 -10.33 7.48 3.68
CA ASP A 96 -9.06 8.15 3.39
C ASP A 96 -8.14 8.01 4.62
N PHE A 97 -7.21 7.06 4.58
CA PHE A 97 -6.30 6.76 5.68
C PHE A 97 -5.39 7.95 6.06
N THR A 98 -5.21 8.95 5.18
CA THR A 98 -4.41 10.14 5.50
C THR A 98 -5.05 11.02 6.58
N GLN A 99 -6.31 10.77 6.91
CA GLN A 99 -7.06 11.46 7.98
C GLN A 99 -7.06 10.65 9.29
N GLU A 100 -6.47 9.45 9.29
CA GLU A 100 -6.51 8.53 10.41
C GLU A 100 -5.21 8.54 11.22
N LYS A 101 -5.29 8.23 12.51
CA LYS A 101 -4.12 7.98 13.35
C LYS A 101 -3.72 6.51 13.23
N ILE A 102 -2.69 6.27 12.45
CA ILE A 102 -2.21 4.93 12.16
C ILE A 102 -1.07 4.55 13.09
N LYS A 103 -1.15 3.32 13.62
CA LYS A 103 -0.08 2.70 14.41
C LYS A 103 0.05 1.22 14.03
N GLY A 104 1.27 0.70 13.89
CA GLY A 104 1.53 -0.73 13.61
C GLY A 104 3.01 -1.04 13.72
N ASP A 105 3.38 -2.32 13.75
CA ASP A 105 4.80 -2.71 13.74
C ASP A 105 5.37 -2.60 12.33
N LEU A 106 4.63 -3.11 11.35
CA LEU A 106 4.91 -2.96 9.93
C LEU A 106 3.70 -2.30 9.25
N VAL A 107 3.94 -1.19 8.59
CA VAL A 107 2.99 -0.51 7.71
C VAL A 107 3.43 -0.72 6.28
N ALA A 108 2.52 -1.00 5.36
CA ALA A 108 2.81 -1.09 3.94
C ALA A 108 1.94 -0.14 3.13
N SER A 109 2.50 0.34 2.03
CA SER A 109 1.77 1.06 0.98
C SER A 109 2.43 0.73 -0.36
N ILE A 110 1.72 0.00 -1.20
CA ILE A 110 2.22 -0.57 -2.46
C ILE A 110 1.44 0.03 -3.62
N GLU A 111 2.10 0.85 -4.44
CA GLU A 111 1.52 1.54 -5.61
C GLU A 111 0.28 2.40 -5.24
N VAL A 112 0.44 3.26 -4.21
CA VAL A 112 -0.64 4.10 -3.67
C VAL A 112 -0.26 5.57 -3.56
N PHE A 113 0.97 5.88 -3.12
CA PHE A 113 1.33 7.26 -2.79
C PHE A 113 1.46 8.16 -4.02
N GLU A 114 1.64 7.61 -5.21
CA GLU A 114 1.57 8.32 -6.48
C GLU A 114 0.20 8.91 -6.78
N HIS A 115 -0.84 8.45 -6.07
CA HIS A 115 -2.20 8.99 -6.17
C HIS A 115 -2.51 10.08 -5.16
N ILE A 116 -1.60 10.36 -4.20
CA ILE A 116 -1.85 11.23 -3.05
C ILE A 116 -0.91 12.44 -3.10
N PRO A 117 -1.42 13.69 -3.01
CA PRO A 117 -0.56 14.87 -3.04
C PRO A 117 0.26 14.99 -1.75
N ASP A 118 1.46 15.59 -1.85
CA ASP A 118 2.37 15.80 -0.71
C ASP A 118 1.74 16.61 0.43
N THR A 119 0.78 17.47 0.12
CA THR A 119 0.02 18.24 1.12
C THR A 119 -0.76 17.36 2.10
N LYS A 120 -1.11 16.13 1.70
CA LYS A 120 -1.71 15.10 2.56
C LYS A 120 -0.68 14.12 3.10
N LEU A 121 0.26 13.68 2.25
CA LEU A 121 1.26 12.68 2.64
C LEU A 121 2.21 13.17 3.74
N VAL A 122 2.71 14.40 3.66
CA VAL A 122 3.70 14.90 4.62
C VAL A 122 3.15 14.97 6.05
N PRO A 123 1.97 15.56 6.33
CA PRO A 123 1.39 15.52 7.66
C PRO A 123 1.14 14.09 8.14
N PHE A 124 0.56 13.24 7.29
CA PHE A 124 0.28 11.85 7.60
C PHE A 124 1.55 11.08 7.99
N LEU A 125 2.61 11.14 7.18
CA LEU A 125 3.87 10.45 7.44
C LEU A 125 4.55 10.92 8.74
N LYS A 126 4.44 12.22 9.08
CA LYS A 126 4.98 12.75 10.34
C LYS A 126 4.27 12.17 11.56
N ASP A 127 2.95 11.97 11.48
CA ASP A 127 2.13 11.48 12.58
C ASP A 127 2.07 9.94 12.65
N LEU A 128 2.44 9.25 11.57
CA LEU A 128 2.43 7.79 11.48
C LEU A 128 3.37 7.16 12.52
N GLN A 129 2.86 6.19 13.28
CA GLN A 129 3.63 5.43 14.28
C GLN A 129 3.86 4.01 13.80
N CYS A 130 5.09 3.68 13.43
CA CYS A 130 5.46 2.32 13.03
C CYS A 130 6.94 2.05 13.33
N ASN A 131 7.32 0.77 13.43
CA ASN A 131 8.72 0.37 13.50
C ASN A 131 9.33 0.32 12.10
N TYR A 132 8.55 -0.21 11.14
CA TYR A 132 8.96 -0.34 9.75
C TYR A 132 7.85 0.10 8.79
N PHE A 133 8.28 0.63 7.65
CA PHE A 133 7.40 0.98 6.54
C PHE A 133 7.89 0.32 5.24
N HIS A 134 7.10 -0.59 4.69
CA HIS A 134 7.34 -1.18 3.38
C HIS A 134 6.63 -0.35 2.31
N PHE A 135 7.40 0.28 1.47
CA PHE A 135 6.93 1.23 0.48
C PHE A 135 7.25 0.79 -0.94
N SER A 136 6.30 0.97 -1.84
CA SER A 136 6.49 0.86 -3.29
C SER A 136 5.64 1.91 -3.99
N SER A 137 6.22 2.55 -4.99
CA SER A 137 5.53 3.47 -5.90
C SER A 137 6.29 3.54 -7.22
N THR A 138 5.59 3.47 -8.33
CA THR A 138 6.16 3.55 -9.68
C THR A 138 7.04 4.79 -9.82
N PRO A 139 8.36 4.64 -10.13
CA PRO A 139 9.32 5.74 -10.05
C PRO A 139 9.50 6.54 -11.36
N TYR A 140 8.68 6.30 -12.36
CA TYR A 140 8.78 6.93 -13.69
C TYR A 140 7.40 7.22 -14.25
N GLU A 141 7.33 8.27 -15.06
CA GLU A 141 6.13 8.63 -15.80
C GLU A 141 5.83 7.63 -16.91
N SER A 142 4.56 7.32 -17.10
CA SER A 142 4.05 6.45 -18.15
C SER A 142 2.88 7.08 -18.90
N ARG A 143 2.55 6.55 -20.08
CA ARG A 143 1.36 6.98 -20.82
C ARG A 143 0.06 6.64 -20.08
N LEU A 144 0.12 5.73 -19.14
CA LEU A 144 -1.03 5.26 -18.38
C LEU A 144 -1.30 6.07 -17.10
N ASP A 145 -0.41 6.99 -16.70
CA ASP A 145 -0.54 7.73 -15.44
C ASP A 145 -1.86 8.46 -15.30
N LYS A 146 -2.33 9.10 -16.38
CA LYS A 146 -3.62 9.78 -16.38
C LYS A 146 -4.80 8.81 -16.19
N GLU A 147 -4.68 7.60 -16.74
CA GLU A 147 -5.72 6.57 -16.64
C GLU A 147 -5.73 5.95 -15.24
N TRP A 148 -4.56 5.85 -14.58
CA TRP A 148 -4.42 5.36 -13.23
C TRP A 148 -4.54 6.45 -12.16
N GLY A 149 -4.67 7.72 -12.56
CA GLY A 149 -4.80 8.83 -11.62
C GLY A 149 -3.53 9.16 -10.85
N HIS A 150 -2.36 8.86 -11.41
CA HIS A 150 -1.07 9.24 -10.83
C HIS A 150 -0.90 10.76 -10.92
N ILE A 151 -0.77 11.41 -9.78
CA ILE A 151 -0.60 12.87 -9.65
C ILE A 151 0.68 13.27 -8.93
N ASN A 152 1.41 12.29 -8.38
CA ASN A 152 2.54 12.51 -7.48
C ASN A 152 3.67 11.51 -7.75
N ILE A 153 4.14 11.46 -8.99
CA ILE A 153 5.22 10.55 -9.40
C ILE A 153 6.55 11.13 -8.95
N LYS A 154 7.34 10.31 -8.24
CA LYS A 154 8.67 10.65 -7.75
C LYS A 154 9.65 9.53 -8.07
N ASN A 155 10.87 9.89 -8.42
CA ASN A 155 11.94 8.91 -8.48
C ASN A 155 12.34 8.44 -7.07
N LYS A 156 13.15 7.38 -7.01
CA LYS A 156 13.60 6.76 -5.75
C LYS A 156 14.19 7.77 -4.76
N HIS A 157 15.08 8.67 -5.22
CA HIS A 157 15.73 9.63 -4.33
C HIS A 157 14.73 10.63 -3.76
N GLN A 158 13.80 11.11 -4.58
CA GLN A 158 12.75 12.03 -4.12
C GLN A 158 11.82 11.37 -3.07
N TRP A 159 11.52 10.08 -3.21
CA TRP A 159 10.78 9.34 -2.19
C TRP A 159 11.59 9.20 -0.91
N ILE A 160 12.89 8.83 -0.98
CA ILE A 160 13.77 8.72 0.19
C ILE A 160 13.85 10.07 0.90
N ASP A 161 14.06 11.17 0.21
CA ASP A 161 14.13 12.52 0.77
C ASP A 161 12.82 12.91 1.49
N LEU A 162 11.66 12.59 0.88
CA LEU A 162 10.36 12.84 1.48
C LEU A 162 10.21 12.08 2.81
N PHE A 163 10.50 10.77 2.81
CA PHE A 163 10.41 9.93 4.01
C PHE A 163 11.37 10.42 5.11
N GLN A 164 12.61 10.75 4.75
CA GLN A 164 13.60 11.29 5.69
C GLN A 164 13.15 12.62 6.31
N THR A 165 12.55 13.52 5.52
CA THR A 165 11.97 14.77 6.01
C THR A 165 10.82 14.53 7.00
N CYS A 166 10.17 13.38 6.91
CA CYS A 166 9.10 12.95 7.83
C CYS A 166 9.60 12.11 9.02
N GLY A 167 10.93 11.97 9.20
CA GLY A 167 11.53 11.28 10.35
C GLY A 167 11.78 9.79 10.16
N PHE A 168 11.67 9.28 8.93
CA PHE A 168 12.02 7.90 8.60
C PHE A 168 13.49 7.78 8.20
N ARG A 169 14.06 6.61 8.43
CA ARG A 169 15.40 6.22 7.96
C ARG A 169 15.23 5.20 6.83
N TYR A 170 15.85 5.45 5.68
CA TYR A 170 15.96 4.46 4.61
C TYR A 170 16.90 3.32 5.07
N GLU A 171 16.41 2.08 4.98
CA GLU A 171 17.16 0.89 5.36
C GLU A 171 17.77 0.19 4.15
N ARG A 172 16.94 -0.16 3.17
CA ARG A 172 17.37 -0.89 1.98
C ARG A 172 16.31 -0.93 0.88
N ASP A 173 16.77 -1.32 -0.32
CA ASP A 173 15.86 -1.78 -1.37
C ASP A 173 15.33 -3.18 -1.05
N LEU A 174 14.10 -3.42 -1.50
CA LEU A 174 13.48 -4.72 -1.56
C LEU A 174 13.19 -5.04 -3.04
N ILE A 175 13.04 -6.33 -3.35
CA ILE A 175 12.73 -6.76 -4.73
C ILE A 175 11.28 -7.20 -4.91
N LEU A 176 10.52 -7.23 -3.82
CA LEU A 176 9.12 -7.65 -3.79
C LEU A 176 8.26 -6.59 -3.08
N PRO A 177 7.02 -6.42 -3.47
CA PRO A 177 6.36 -7.05 -4.62
C PRO A 177 6.77 -6.45 -5.97
N THR A 178 7.52 -5.34 -5.97
CA THR A 178 8.02 -4.65 -7.16
C THR A 178 9.54 -4.44 -7.08
N PRO A 179 10.25 -4.28 -8.22
CA PRO A 179 11.71 -4.05 -8.22
C PRO A 179 12.14 -2.72 -7.60
N TRP A 180 11.22 -1.81 -7.34
CA TRP A 180 11.48 -0.49 -6.71
C TRP A 180 10.95 -0.37 -5.28
N SER A 181 10.61 -1.49 -4.67
CA SER A 181 10.20 -1.53 -3.27
C SER A 181 11.35 -1.12 -2.34
N MET A 182 11.01 -0.47 -1.24
CA MET A 182 11.94 0.04 -0.24
C MET A 182 11.45 -0.24 1.17
N LEU A 183 12.39 -0.42 2.10
CA LEU A 183 12.13 -0.52 3.52
C LEU A 183 12.67 0.71 4.24
N PHE A 184 11.84 1.26 5.10
CA PHE A 184 12.18 2.34 6.02
C PHE A 184 11.93 1.91 7.46
N SER A 185 12.66 2.52 8.42
CA SER A 185 12.37 2.45 9.86
C SER A 185 12.06 3.83 10.44
N LYS A 186 11.35 3.85 11.56
CA LYS A 186 11.04 5.12 12.26
C LYS A 186 11.27 4.99 13.76
#